data_c02c7fd716845aeb7eec3d2496d6da0a
#
_entry.id   c02c7fd716845aeb7eec3d2496d6da0a
#
_cell.length_a   1.000
_cell.length_b   1.000
_cell.length_c   1.000
_cell.angle_alpha   90.00
_cell.angle_beta   90.00
_cell.angle_gamma   90.00
#
_symmetry.space_group_name_H-M   'P 1'
#
loop_
_entity.id
_entity.type
_entity.pdbx_description
1 polymer ?
#
loop_
_entity_poly.entity_id
_entity_poly.type
_entity_poly.pdbx_seq_one_letter_code
_entity_poly.pdbx_strand_id
1 'polypeptide(L)'
;MKTKEMKGITLVALVVTIVVLLILAGVSINSVLGENGIIIKAKEAAEKTAAAQEREMIERNLLEQELENSLATPTPKPQPTDGVKIPAGFYYVGGTKTSGIVISDNVNDKDKYKNKAVVGTDLLGNQYVWIPCTTDSTSSKLQYARTEWGVEEDGDDNSRAIKDELTLTDASVTYSDADTANGINADASKEIVAQIKAEKTSVAKYGGYYIGRYEVGKNGDTAVVKYNQTPYASITWSTAYGLAKKIITNSEATSYLCSSYAWDTAVNFIQNNSTAKNYATSIEGFNGNWNPQAVKDPSGNVIKPAGTSQQLNTGLTTQFCNIFDMGGNEAEFTTELNPGTSETVVLRGGYSGSDPAGGRWDDGSGVANVGDGFRATLFLK
;
A
#
# COMPACT_ATOMS: atom_id res chain seq x y z
N MET A 1 -83.86 2.10 41.80
CA MET A 1 -82.48 2.33 41.32
C MET A 1 -81.63 1.20 41.86
N LYS A 2 -81.07 0.31 41.01
CA LYS A 2 -80.17 -0.74 41.46
C LYS A 2 -78.76 -0.19 41.30
N THR A 3 -78.04 0.03 42.41
CA THR A 3 -76.64 0.36 42.45
C THR A 3 -75.82 -0.84 41.99
N LYS A 4 -75.08 -0.67 40.91
CA LYS A 4 -74.17 -1.68 40.40
C LYS A 4 -72.89 -1.64 41.27
N GLU A 5 -72.72 -2.67 42.10
CA GLU A 5 -71.44 -2.82 42.84
C GLU A 5 -70.30 -2.99 41.86
N MET A 6 -69.39 -2.04 41.87
CA MET A 6 -68.11 -2.19 41.17
C MET A 6 -67.20 -3.06 42.05
N LYS A 7 -66.95 -4.29 41.62
CA LYS A 7 -65.96 -5.17 42.24
C LYS A 7 -64.57 -4.63 41.91
N GLY A 8 -63.94 -4.08 42.92
CA GLY A 8 -62.52 -3.65 42.77
C GLY A 8 -61.61 -4.85 42.54
N ILE A 9 -60.62 -4.68 41.74
CA ILE A 9 -59.53 -5.67 41.53
C ILE A 9 -58.81 -5.82 42.88
N THR A 10 -58.69 -7.06 43.39
CA THR A 10 -57.93 -7.29 44.60
C THR A 10 -56.44 -6.92 44.40
N LEU A 11 -55.80 -6.40 45.48
CA LEU A 11 -54.41 -6.01 45.47
C LEU A 11 -53.52 -7.13 44.91
N VAL A 12 -53.82 -8.38 45.24
CA VAL A 12 -53.11 -9.57 44.77
C VAL A 12 -53.26 -9.74 43.24
N ALA A 13 -54.49 -9.55 42.70
CA ALA A 13 -54.73 -9.65 41.28
C ALA A 13 -53.94 -8.55 40.50
N LEU A 14 -53.86 -7.33 41.04
CA LEU A 14 -53.12 -6.23 40.47
C LEU A 14 -51.61 -6.53 40.45
N VAL A 15 -51.05 -7.01 41.57
CA VAL A 15 -49.63 -7.36 41.66
C VAL A 15 -49.26 -8.49 40.69
N VAL A 16 -50.08 -9.55 40.64
CA VAL A 16 -49.86 -10.67 39.70
C VAL A 16 -49.89 -10.17 38.25
N THR A 17 -50.84 -9.30 37.90
CA THR A 17 -50.91 -8.73 36.54
C THR A 17 -49.67 -7.93 36.19
N ILE A 18 -49.17 -7.09 37.11
CA ILE A 18 -47.94 -6.30 36.90
C ILE A 18 -46.74 -7.22 36.73
N VAL A 19 -46.56 -8.25 37.55
CA VAL A 19 -45.46 -9.20 37.44
C VAL A 19 -45.51 -9.96 36.12
N VAL A 20 -46.68 -10.42 35.70
CA VAL A 20 -46.85 -11.10 34.40
C VAL A 20 -46.52 -10.17 33.25
N LEU A 21 -46.94 -8.89 33.28
CA LEU A 21 -46.63 -7.90 32.27
C LEU A 21 -45.12 -7.60 32.20
N LEU A 22 -44.43 -7.51 33.34
CA LEU A 22 -42.98 -7.30 33.40
C LEU A 22 -42.20 -8.50 32.82
N ILE A 23 -42.64 -9.73 33.12
CA ILE A 23 -42.05 -10.94 32.55
C ILE A 23 -42.26 -10.99 31.04
N LEU A 24 -43.47 -10.73 30.56
CA LEU A 24 -43.80 -10.70 29.14
C LEU A 24 -43.02 -9.60 28.40
N ALA A 25 -42.90 -8.41 29.01
CA ALA A 25 -42.08 -7.32 28.44
C ALA A 25 -40.61 -7.71 28.38
N GLY A 26 -40.05 -8.31 29.43
CA GLY A 26 -38.66 -8.78 29.48
C GLY A 26 -38.36 -9.84 28.43
N VAL A 27 -39.26 -10.83 28.25
CA VAL A 27 -39.12 -11.85 27.20
C VAL A 27 -39.22 -11.24 25.83
N SER A 28 -40.14 -10.31 25.59
CA SER A 28 -40.30 -9.62 24.30
C SER A 28 -39.08 -8.77 23.94
N ILE A 29 -38.54 -8.02 24.91
CA ILE A 29 -37.32 -7.20 24.71
C ILE A 29 -36.13 -8.10 24.40
N ASN A 30 -35.95 -9.18 25.14
CA ASN A 30 -34.83 -10.10 24.92
C ASN A 30 -34.92 -10.82 23.55
N SER A 31 -36.14 -11.13 23.09
CA SER A 31 -36.37 -11.73 21.77
C SER A 31 -36.07 -10.78 20.62
N VAL A 32 -36.12 -9.47 20.84
CA VAL A 32 -35.86 -8.45 19.82
C VAL A 32 -34.43 -7.92 19.90
N LEU A 33 -33.93 -7.64 21.11
CA LEU A 33 -32.63 -6.95 21.35
C LEU A 33 -31.56 -7.84 21.99
N GLY A 34 -31.91 -9.07 22.45
CA GLY A 34 -30.94 -9.99 23.04
C GLY A 34 -29.90 -10.50 22.03
N GLU A 35 -28.82 -11.15 22.49
CA GLU A 35 -27.73 -11.68 21.68
C GLU A 35 -28.20 -12.60 20.53
N ASN A 36 -29.34 -13.25 20.66
CA ASN A 36 -30.03 -14.04 19.64
C ASN A 36 -31.27 -13.35 19.06
N GLY A 37 -31.45 -12.06 19.33
CA GLY A 37 -32.63 -11.29 18.94
C GLY A 37 -32.74 -11.06 17.44
N ILE A 38 -33.97 -10.75 17.01
CA ILE A 38 -34.29 -10.55 15.57
C ILE A 38 -33.44 -9.46 14.97
N ILE A 39 -33.10 -8.38 15.69
CA ILE A 39 -32.30 -7.28 15.20
C ILE A 39 -30.86 -7.72 14.91
N ILE A 40 -30.25 -8.51 15.79
CA ILE A 40 -28.89 -9.03 15.59
C ILE A 40 -28.85 -9.99 14.43
N LYS A 41 -29.80 -10.91 14.34
CA LYS A 41 -29.92 -11.83 13.20
C LYS A 41 -30.18 -11.13 11.86
N ALA A 42 -30.96 -10.04 11.88
CA ALA A 42 -31.18 -9.22 10.69
C ALA A 42 -29.90 -8.49 10.25
N LYS A 43 -29.11 -7.98 11.20
CA LYS A 43 -27.82 -7.37 10.94
C LYS A 43 -26.81 -8.37 10.38
N GLU A 44 -26.69 -9.55 10.99
CA GLU A 44 -25.83 -10.63 10.48
C GLU A 44 -26.25 -11.10 9.08
N ALA A 45 -27.56 -11.18 8.81
CA ALA A 45 -28.08 -11.52 7.51
C ALA A 45 -27.77 -10.43 6.48
N ALA A 46 -27.88 -9.15 6.83
CA ALA A 46 -27.52 -8.03 5.98
C ALA A 46 -26.02 -8.02 5.64
N GLU A 47 -25.16 -8.27 6.64
CA GLU A 47 -23.71 -8.37 6.46
C GLU A 47 -23.33 -9.55 5.56
N LYS A 48 -23.96 -10.72 5.74
CA LYS A 48 -23.76 -11.88 4.87
C LYS A 48 -24.24 -11.63 3.44
N THR A 49 -25.35 -10.91 3.28
CA THR A 49 -25.87 -10.54 1.95
C THR A 49 -24.96 -9.55 1.27
N ALA A 50 -24.44 -8.54 1.97
CA ALA A 50 -23.48 -7.59 1.43
C ALA A 50 -22.18 -8.29 0.98
N ALA A 51 -21.66 -9.20 1.80
CA ALA A 51 -20.47 -9.98 1.44
C ALA A 51 -20.71 -10.93 0.26
N ALA A 52 -21.93 -11.48 0.12
CA ALA A 52 -22.30 -12.31 -1.03
C ALA A 52 -22.40 -11.48 -2.31
N GLN A 53 -22.99 -10.28 -2.24
CA GLN A 53 -23.08 -9.36 -3.38
C GLN A 53 -21.70 -8.87 -3.84
N GLU A 54 -20.79 -8.61 -2.91
CA GLU A 54 -19.42 -8.23 -3.25
C GLU A 54 -18.68 -9.37 -3.96
N ARG A 55 -18.85 -10.63 -3.51
CA ARG A 55 -18.29 -11.81 -4.19
C ARG A 55 -18.87 -12.00 -5.58
N GLU A 56 -20.19 -11.87 -5.72
CA GLU A 56 -20.88 -11.98 -7.01
C GLU A 56 -20.43 -10.89 -7.99
N MET A 57 -20.15 -9.68 -7.50
CA MET A 57 -19.63 -8.57 -8.31
C MET A 57 -18.17 -8.85 -8.76
N ILE A 58 -17.36 -9.42 -7.89
CA ILE A 58 -15.99 -9.83 -8.22
C ILE A 58 -15.99 -10.96 -9.26
N GLU A 59 -16.82 -11.99 -9.05
CA GLU A 59 -16.96 -13.11 -10.00
C GLU A 59 -17.49 -12.62 -11.36
N ARG A 60 -18.48 -11.73 -11.36
CA ARG A 60 -19.01 -11.14 -12.59
C ARG A 60 -17.97 -10.34 -13.35
N ASN A 61 -17.19 -9.50 -12.67
CA ASN A 61 -16.11 -8.73 -13.29
C ASN A 61 -15.02 -9.63 -13.87
N LEU A 62 -14.72 -10.74 -13.19
CA LEU A 62 -13.79 -11.75 -13.71
C LEU A 62 -14.35 -12.46 -14.95
N LEU A 63 -15.63 -12.80 -14.93
CA LEU A 63 -16.30 -13.45 -16.06
C LEU A 63 -16.44 -12.51 -17.27
N GLU A 64 -16.76 -11.23 -17.05
CA GLU A 64 -16.79 -10.21 -18.09
C GLU A 64 -15.39 -10.03 -18.71
N GLN A 65 -14.35 -10.02 -17.90
CA GLN A 65 -12.97 -9.94 -18.37
C GLN A 65 -12.54 -11.21 -19.14
N GLU A 66 -12.97 -12.39 -18.72
CA GLU A 66 -12.75 -13.64 -19.46
C GLU A 66 -13.55 -13.66 -20.79
N LEU A 67 -14.78 -13.14 -20.79
CA LEU A 67 -15.63 -13.05 -21.99
C LEU A 67 -15.06 -12.06 -23.01
N GLU A 68 -14.64 -10.88 -22.58
CA GLU A 68 -13.95 -9.91 -23.45
C GLU A 68 -12.67 -10.49 -24.04
N ASN A 69 -11.88 -11.22 -23.23
CA ASN A 69 -10.69 -11.92 -23.70
C ASN A 69 -10.99 -13.08 -24.67
N SER A 70 -12.17 -13.70 -24.60
CA SER A 70 -12.58 -14.80 -25.47
C SER A 70 -13.23 -14.35 -26.78
N LEU A 71 -13.84 -13.17 -26.81
CA LEU A 71 -14.50 -12.59 -27.97
C LEU A 71 -13.56 -11.79 -28.88
N ALA A 72 -12.37 -11.42 -28.39
CA ALA A 72 -11.33 -10.81 -29.20
C ALA A 72 -10.84 -11.81 -30.26
N THR A 73 -11.05 -11.49 -31.54
CA THR A 73 -10.47 -12.21 -32.69
C THR A 73 -8.98 -12.45 -32.41
N PRO A 74 -8.39 -13.62 -32.77
CA PRO A 74 -7.00 -13.91 -32.44
C PRO A 74 -6.03 -13.06 -33.26
N THR A 75 -5.88 -11.81 -32.90
CA THR A 75 -4.64 -11.09 -33.14
C THR A 75 -3.56 -11.84 -32.36
N PRO A 76 -2.33 -12.04 -32.90
CA PRO A 76 -1.25 -12.67 -32.14
C PRO A 76 -1.21 -12.03 -30.75
N LYS A 77 -1.52 -12.81 -29.71
CA LYS A 77 -1.61 -12.29 -28.34
C LYS A 77 -0.24 -11.73 -28.00
N PRO A 78 -0.09 -10.39 -27.80
CA PRO A 78 1.21 -9.84 -27.45
C PRO A 78 1.74 -10.64 -26.25
N GLN A 79 3.00 -11.07 -26.33
CA GLN A 79 3.61 -11.73 -25.18
C GLN A 79 3.49 -10.76 -24.00
N PRO A 80 3.10 -11.20 -22.79
CA PRO A 80 2.87 -10.30 -21.65
C PRO A 80 4.07 -9.39 -21.34
N THR A 81 5.25 -9.79 -21.78
CA THR A 81 6.52 -9.07 -21.60
C THR A 81 6.98 -8.34 -22.85
N ASP A 82 6.16 -8.18 -23.90
CA ASP A 82 6.57 -7.61 -25.18
C ASP A 82 7.28 -6.26 -25.01
N GLY A 83 8.57 -6.22 -25.36
CA GLY A 83 9.43 -5.05 -25.22
C GLY A 83 9.84 -4.70 -23.78
N VAL A 84 9.53 -5.54 -22.76
CA VAL A 84 10.03 -5.38 -21.39
C VAL A 84 11.22 -6.30 -21.19
N LYS A 85 12.38 -5.71 -20.89
CA LYS A 85 13.57 -6.50 -20.56
C LYS A 85 13.49 -7.01 -19.13
N ILE A 86 13.53 -8.33 -18.94
CA ILE A 86 13.69 -8.99 -17.65
C ILE A 86 15.19 -9.24 -17.44
N PRO A 87 15.78 -8.75 -16.33
CA PRO A 87 17.22 -8.92 -16.09
C PRO A 87 17.58 -10.39 -15.82
N ALA A 88 18.82 -10.76 -16.10
CA ALA A 88 19.32 -12.10 -15.81
C ALA A 88 19.10 -12.49 -14.34
N GLY A 89 18.73 -13.74 -14.09
CA GLY A 89 18.41 -14.24 -12.75
C GLY A 89 16.99 -13.92 -12.28
N PHE A 90 16.19 -13.18 -13.05
CA PHE A 90 14.77 -12.97 -12.82
C PHE A 90 13.92 -13.70 -13.84
N TYR A 91 12.70 -14.03 -13.42
CA TYR A 91 11.74 -14.79 -14.21
C TYR A 91 10.40 -14.06 -14.21
N TYR A 92 9.72 -14.02 -15.36
CA TYR A 92 8.35 -13.55 -15.44
C TYR A 92 7.45 -14.43 -14.62
N VAL A 93 6.61 -13.82 -13.78
CA VAL A 93 5.64 -14.51 -12.93
C VAL A 93 4.24 -14.41 -13.50
N GLY A 94 3.81 -13.21 -13.86
CA GLY A 94 2.46 -12.89 -14.34
C GLY A 94 2.25 -11.39 -14.48
N GLY A 95 1.00 -10.99 -14.75
CA GLY A 95 0.63 -9.59 -14.97
C GLY A 95 0.91 -9.10 -16.39
N THR A 96 0.53 -7.85 -16.66
CA THR A 96 0.64 -7.16 -17.95
C THR A 96 1.26 -5.78 -17.76
N LYS A 97 1.52 -5.05 -18.85
CA LYS A 97 2.02 -3.66 -18.77
C LYS A 97 1.06 -2.72 -18.02
N THR A 98 -0.23 -3.00 -18.04
CA THR A 98 -1.25 -2.19 -17.36
C THR A 98 -1.56 -2.68 -15.95
N SER A 99 -1.57 -3.99 -15.72
CA SER A 99 -1.78 -4.54 -14.38
C SER A 99 -0.50 -4.65 -13.54
N GLY A 100 0.67 -4.28 -14.09
CA GLY A 100 1.98 -4.48 -13.50
C GLY A 100 2.54 -5.89 -13.80
N ILE A 101 3.62 -5.96 -14.60
CA ILE A 101 4.34 -7.22 -14.84
C ILE A 101 5.13 -7.55 -13.58
N VAL A 102 4.89 -8.73 -13.01
CA VAL A 102 5.62 -9.23 -11.84
C VAL A 102 6.77 -10.12 -12.29
N ILE A 103 7.95 -9.87 -11.73
CA ILE A 103 9.13 -10.72 -11.84
C ILE A 103 9.58 -11.22 -10.46
N SER A 104 10.25 -12.38 -10.44
CA SER A 104 10.82 -12.99 -9.24
C SER A 104 12.24 -13.48 -9.53
N ASP A 105 13.13 -13.42 -8.54
CA ASP A 105 14.48 -13.98 -8.60
C ASP A 105 14.54 -15.49 -8.32
N ASN A 106 13.39 -16.16 -8.19
CA ASN A 106 13.31 -17.61 -8.00
C ASN A 106 12.75 -18.29 -9.24
N VAL A 107 13.48 -19.27 -9.79
CA VAL A 107 13.09 -20.01 -10.98
C VAL A 107 11.77 -20.79 -10.82
N ASN A 108 11.43 -21.23 -9.60
CA ASN A 108 10.20 -21.95 -9.33
C ASN A 108 8.94 -21.05 -9.43
N ASP A 109 9.11 -19.75 -9.47
CA ASP A 109 8.03 -18.77 -9.63
C ASP A 109 7.72 -18.48 -11.11
N LYS A 110 8.56 -18.97 -12.03
CA LYS A 110 8.44 -18.71 -13.47
C LYS A 110 7.07 -19.12 -14.01
N ASP A 111 6.42 -18.20 -14.71
CA ASP A 111 5.13 -18.39 -15.39
C ASP A 111 3.96 -18.82 -14.46
N LYS A 112 4.14 -18.75 -13.14
CA LYS A 112 3.18 -19.32 -12.16
C LYS A 112 1.80 -18.65 -12.24
N TYR A 113 1.77 -17.39 -12.65
CA TYR A 113 0.55 -16.59 -12.83
C TYR A 113 0.39 -16.06 -14.26
N LYS A 114 0.97 -16.68 -15.27
CA LYS A 114 1.01 -16.20 -16.65
C LYS A 114 -0.36 -15.88 -17.25
N ASN A 115 -1.40 -16.65 -16.91
CA ASN A 115 -2.75 -16.54 -17.47
C ASN A 115 -3.82 -16.27 -16.40
N LYS A 116 -3.44 -15.74 -15.24
CA LYS A 116 -4.35 -15.46 -14.13
C LYS A 116 -3.84 -14.28 -13.30
N ALA A 117 -4.70 -13.70 -12.49
CA ALA A 117 -4.32 -12.63 -11.56
C ALA A 117 -3.19 -13.08 -10.63
N VAL A 118 -2.22 -12.18 -10.37
CA VAL A 118 -1.08 -12.49 -9.49
C VAL A 118 -1.51 -12.29 -8.04
N VAL A 119 -1.86 -13.39 -7.38
CA VAL A 119 -2.10 -13.40 -5.92
C VAL A 119 -0.78 -13.33 -5.16
N GLY A 120 0.15 -14.23 -5.49
CA GLY A 120 1.56 -14.16 -5.08
C GLY A 120 1.88 -14.63 -3.66
N THR A 121 0.89 -15.18 -2.91
CA THR A 121 1.11 -15.70 -1.55
C THR A 121 2.01 -16.93 -1.49
N ASP A 122 2.21 -17.58 -2.62
CA ASP A 122 2.97 -18.82 -2.81
C ASP A 122 4.27 -18.60 -3.61
N LEU A 123 4.68 -17.36 -3.85
CA LEU A 123 5.93 -17.02 -4.51
C LEU A 123 7.10 -17.06 -3.53
N LEU A 124 8.25 -17.52 -3.99
CA LEU A 124 9.41 -17.83 -3.15
C LEU A 124 10.52 -16.79 -3.23
N GLY A 125 10.64 -16.08 -4.36
CA GLY A 125 11.70 -15.11 -4.61
C GLY A 125 11.36 -13.69 -4.16
N ASN A 126 12.35 -12.79 -4.30
CA ASN A 126 12.12 -11.35 -4.25
C ASN A 126 11.30 -10.92 -5.46
N GLN A 127 10.27 -10.11 -5.23
CA GLN A 127 9.26 -9.78 -6.24
C GLN A 127 9.30 -8.29 -6.56
N TYR A 128 9.31 -7.98 -7.86
CA TYR A 128 9.30 -6.61 -8.36
C TYR A 128 8.25 -6.46 -9.45
N VAL A 129 7.73 -5.24 -9.59
CA VAL A 129 6.68 -4.88 -10.54
C VAL A 129 7.21 -3.88 -11.55
N TRP A 130 7.04 -4.14 -12.85
CA TRP A 130 7.41 -3.22 -13.92
C TRP A 130 6.45 -2.04 -14.02
N ILE A 131 7.01 -0.85 -14.02
CA ILE A 131 6.31 0.42 -14.23
C ILE A 131 6.73 1.00 -15.58
N PRO A 132 5.88 0.92 -16.60
CA PRO A 132 6.16 1.52 -17.90
C PRO A 132 6.08 3.05 -17.82
N CYS A 133 7.16 3.74 -18.13
CA CYS A 133 7.25 5.20 -18.13
C CYS A 133 8.33 5.69 -19.08
N THR A 134 8.44 7.00 -19.24
CA THR A 134 9.40 7.64 -20.12
C THR A 134 9.98 8.91 -19.49
N THR A 135 11.18 9.29 -19.92
CA THR A 135 11.79 10.60 -19.65
C THR A 135 11.61 11.58 -20.82
N ASP A 136 10.96 11.17 -21.90
CA ASP A 136 10.63 12.04 -23.03
C ASP A 136 9.40 12.88 -22.70
N SER A 137 9.60 14.15 -22.38
CA SER A 137 8.55 15.10 -22.00
C SER A 137 7.55 15.41 -23.12
N THR A 138 7.84 15.05 -24.37
CA THR A 138 6.93 15.21 -25.52
C THR A 138 5.98 14.02 -25.67
N SER A 139 6.25 12.93 -24.97
CA SER A 139 5.44 11.72 -25.00
C SER A 139 4.20 11.84 -24.11
N SER A 140 3.05 11.31 -24.60
CA SER A 140 1.82 11.16 -23.81
C SER A 140 1.86 9.99 -22.81
N LYS A 141 2.96 9.21 -22.79
CA LYS A 141 3.14 8.12 -21.83
C LYS A 141 3.36 8.67 -20.42
N LEU A 142 3.18 7.81 -19.43
CA LEU A 142 3.50 8.13 -18.05
C LEU A 142 4.93 8.65 -17.93
N GLN A 143 5.09 9.83 -17.34
CA GLN A 143 6.39 10.46 -17.17
C GLN A 143 7.10 9.90 -15.92
N TYR A 144 8.40 9.66 -16.03
CA TYR A 144 9.27 9.41 -14.88
C TYR A 144 9.58 10.74 -14.21
N ALA A 145 8.72 11.16 -13.31
CA ALA A 145 8.70 12.51 -12.75
C ALA A 145 8.19 12.54 -11.31
N ARG A 146 8.55 13.59 -10.62
CA ARG A 146 8.00 13.93 -9.30
C ARG A 146 6.63 14.59 -9.47
N THR A 147 5.78 14.45 -8.46
CA THR A 147 4.46 15.09 -8.35
C THR A 147 4.35 15.80 -7.00
N GLU A 148 3.70 16.96 -6.96
CA GLU A 148 3.58 17.80 -5.76
C GLU A 148 2.49 17.33 -4.79
N TRP A 149 2.42 16.04 -4.52
CA TRP A 149 1.54 15.52 -3.48
C TRP A 149 2.17 15.63 -2.10
N GLY A 150 1.35 15.90 -1.08
CA GLY A 150 1.78 15.95 0.31
C GLY A 150 2.63 17.19 0.64
N VAL A 151 2.60 18.22 -0.23
CA VAL A 151 3.15 19.54 0.05
C VAL A 151 2.04 20.36 0.70
N GLU A 152 2.21 20.74 1.94
CA GLU A 152 1.28 21.66 2.60
C GLU A 152 1.59 23.09 2.19
N GLU A 153 0.55 23.81 1.71
CA GLU A 153 0.64 25.24 1.38
C GLU A 153 0.56 26.15 2.60
N ASP A 154 0.32 25.60 3.79
CA ASP A 154 0.07 26.38 5.00
C ASP A 154 1.36 26.86 5.67
N GLY A 155 1.42 28.15 5.90
CA GLY A 155 2.49 28.94 6.51
C GLY A 155 2.84 28.62 7.97
N ASP A 156 2.64 27.41 8.42
CA ASP A 156 3.33 26.83 9.54
C ASP A 156 4.72 26.37 9.07
N ASP A 157 5.73 26.43 9.91
CA ASP A 157 7.16 26.22 9.60
C ASP A 157 7.52 24.89 8.88
N ASN A 158 6.52 24.13 8.48
CA ASN A 158 6.55 22.85 7.79
C ASN A 158 6.16 22.94 6.30
N SER A 159 6.23 24.11 5.67
CA SER A 159 6.05 24.20 4.22
C SER A 159 7.19 23.45 3.52
N ARG A 160 6.94 22.20 3.21
CA ARG A 160 7.88 21.22 2.62
C ARG A 160 8.10 21.57 1.15
N ALA A 161 9.00 22.52 0.89
CA ALA A 161 9.44 22.74 -0.46
C ALA A 161 10.05 21.42 -0.98
N ILE A 162 9.41 20.81 -1.99
CA ILE A 162 9.97 19.63 -2.67
C ILE A 162 11.29 20.05 -3.30
N LYS A 163 12.42 19.70 -2.68
CA LYS A 163 13.72 19.86 -3.30
C LYS A 163 13.94 18.73 -4.30
N ASP A 164 14.32 19.10 -5.52
CA ASP A 164 14.72 18.08 -6.51
C ASP A 164 16.03 17.43 -6.03
N GLU A 165 16.05 16.11 -5.95
CA GLU A 165 17.23 15.33 -5.55
C GLU A 165 18.44 15.66 -6.42
N LEU A 166 18.24 16.09 -7.68
CA LEU A 166 19.33 16.54 -8.56
C LEU A 166 20.02 17.82 -8.09
N THR A 167 19.40 18.61 -7.20
CA THR A 167 19.98 19.85 -6.64
C THR A 167 20.74 19.61 -5.33
N LEU A 168 20.77 18.41 -4.79
CA LEU A 168 21.42 18.09 -3.53
C LEU A 168 22.94 18.33 -3.50
N THR A 169 23.57 18.54 -4.65
CA THR A 169 25.00 18.88 -4.78
C THR A 169 25.25 20.35 -5.04
N ASP A 170 24.22 21.21 -4.99
CA ASP A 170 24.37 22.64 -5.15
C ASP A 170 25.17 23.24 -3.99
N ALA A 171 25.93 24.30 -4.25
CA ALA A 171 26.84 24.92 -3.27
C ALA A 171 26.12 25.50 -2.04
N SER A 172 24.81 25.72 -2.13
CA SER A 172 23.96 26.22 -1.03
C SER A 172 23.49 25.14 -0.07
N VAL A 173 23.69 23.84 -0.39
CA VAL A 173 23.25 22.74 0.43
C VAL A 173 24.17 22.59 1.63
N THR A 174 23.61 22.59 2.83
CA THR A 174 24.34 22.42 4.10
C THR A 174 23.73 21.26 4.88
N TYR A 175 24.49 20.67 5.79
CA TYR A 175 24.06 19.57 6.64
C TYR A 175 24.33 19.92 8.09
N SER A 176 23.44 19.55 8.99
CA SER A 176 23.66 19.65 10.42
C SER A 176 24.65 18.58 10.92
N ASP A 177 25.16 18.76 12.14
CA ASP A 177 25.98 17.72 12.78
C ASP A 177 25.18 16.41 12.97
N ALA A 178 23.86 16.52 13.26
CA ALA A 178 22.97 15.38 13.40
C ALA A 178 22.77 14.64 12.06
N ASP A 179 22.60 15.35 10.95
CA ASP A 179 22.54 14.74 9.63
C ASP A 179 23.81 13.94 9.32
N THR A 180 24.96 14.59 9.55
CA THR A 180 26.26 13.98 9.29
C THR A 180 26.48 12.74 10.15
N ALA A 181 26.08 12.76 11.44
CA ALA A 181 26.16 11.64 12.35
C ALA A 181 25.30 10.44 11.89
N ASN A 182 24.17 10.71 11.20
CA ASN A 182 23.29 9.70 10.66
C ASN A 182 23.58 9.35 9.18
N GLY A 183 24.71 9.81 8.64
CA GLY A 183 25.19 9.46 7.31
C GLY A 183 24.58 10.30 6.18
N ILE A 184 23.85 11.37 6.51
CA ILE A 184 23.28 12.33 5.54
C ILE A 184 24.29 13.46 5.40
N ASN A 185 25.04 13.48 4.30
CA ASN A 185 26.15 14.38 4.07
C ASN A 185 26.38 14.62 2.58
N ALA A 186 27.38 15.41 2.24
CA ALA A 186 27.71 15.73 0.87
C ALA A 186 28.03 14.51 -0.01
N ASP A 187 28.60 13.45 0.57
CA ASP A 187 28.93 12.25 -0.21
C ASP A 187 27.68 11.41 -0.47
N ALA A 188 26.77 11.27 0.53
CA ALA A 188 25.47 10.66 0.32
C ALA A 188 24.67 11.40 -0.76
N SER A 189 24.68 12.72 -0.74
CA SER A 189 24.02 13.55 -1.77
C SER A 189 24.60 13.35 -3.17
N LYS A 190 25.93 13.24 -3.31
CA LYS A 190 26.55 12.89 -4.59
C LYS A 190 26.10 11.52 -5.09
N GLU A 191 26.00 10.54 -4.18
CA GLU A 191 25.52 9.20 -4.53
C GLU A 191 24.05 9.23 -4.97
N ILE A 192 23.18 9.99 -4.26
CA ILE A 192 21.77 10.16 -4.63
C ILE A 192 21.66 10.80 -6.03
N VAL A 193 22.36 11.91 -6.27
CA VAL A 193 22.35 12.58 -7.58
C VAL A 193 22.82 11.62 -8.69
N ALA A 194 23.84 10.81 -8.42
CA ALA A 194 24.32 9.80 -9.36
C ALA A 194 23.26 8.70 -9.59
N GLN A 195 22.58 8.26 -8.55
CA GLN A 195 21.47 7.32 -8.62
C GLN A 195 20.36 7.87 -9.52
N ILE A 196 19.84 9.08 -9.28
CA ILE A 196 18.75 9.67 -10.09
C ILE A 196 19.14 9.80 -11.55
N LYS A 197 20.40 10.17 -11.86
CA LYS A 197 20.91 10.20 -13.25
C LYS A 197 20.93 8.81 -13.88
N ALA A 198 21.33 7.79 -13.13
CA ALA A 198 21.33 6.40 -13.60
C ALA A 198 19.90 5.88 -13.82
N GLU A 199 18.97 6.20 -12.93
CA GLU A 199 17.54 5.87 -13.04
C GLU A 199 16.95 6.46 -14.32
N LYS A 200 17.12 7.77 -14.55
CA LYS A 200 16.66 8.46 -15.76
C LYS A 200 17.27 7.86 -17.04
N THR A 201 18.53 7.51 -17.00
CA THR A 201 19.23 6.85 -18.14
C THR A 201 18.63 5.47 -18.42
N SER A 202 18.38 4.67 -17.37
CA SER A 202 17.74 3.35 -17.48
C SER A 202 16.34 3.47 -18.05
N VAL A 203 15.52 4.38 -17.52
CA VAL A 203 14.15 4.60 -18.00
C VAL A 203 14.14 5.05 -19.47
N ALA A 204 15.01 5.97 -19.85
CA ALA A 204 15.12 6.43 -21.25
C ALA A 204 15.47 5.26 -22.20
N LYS A 205 16.34 4.35 -21.76
CA LYS A 205 16.80 3.21 -22.57
C LYS A 205 15.76 2.08 -22.64
N TYR A 206 15.10 1.76 -21.53
CA TYR A 206 14.29 0.55 -21.42
C TYR A 206 12.77 0.83 -21.35
N GLY A 207 12.36 2.08 -21.19
CA GLY A 207 10.96 2.48 -21.19
C GLY A 207 10.23 2.17 -19.88
N GLY A 208 10.95 2.12 -18.76
CA GLY A 208 10.40 1.89 -17.44
C GLY A 208 11.45 1.40 -16.44
N TYR A 209 10.97 1.01 -15.25
CA TYR A 209 11.79 0.49 -14.16
C TYR A 209 10.97 -0.54 -13.36
N TYR A 210 11.60 -1.21 -12.41
CA TYR A 210 10.92 -2.12 -11.48
C TYR A 210 10.87 -1.51 -10.07
N ILE A 211 9.72 -1.63 -9.41
CA ILE A 211 9.54 -1.27 -8.00
C ILE A 211 9.30 -2.53 -7.16
N GLY A 212 9.75 -2.56 -5.93
CA GLY A 212 9.44 -3.63 -5.00
C GLY A 212 7.92 -3.82 -4.88
N ARG A 213 7.47 -5.06 -5.08
CA ARG A 213 6.04 -5.40 -4.97
C ARG A 213 5.51 -5.12 -3.57
N TYR A 214 6.37 -5.24 -2.58
CA TYR A 214 6.14 -5.00 -1.16
C TYR A 214 7.15 -3.98 -0.63
N GLU A 215 6.87 -3.44 0.54
CA GLU A 215 7.89 -2.88 1.42
C GLU A 215 8.99 -3.90 1.64
N VAL A 216 10.19 -3.44 1.97
CA VAL A 216 11.27 -4.37 2.30
C VAL A 216 10.99 -5.02 3.64
N GLY A 217 10.90 -6.34 3.63
CA GLY A 217 10.81 -7.16 4.82
C GLY A 217 12.16 -7.73 5.22
N LYS A 218 12.22 -8.38 6.37
CA LYS A 218 13.43 -9.09 6.85
C LYS A 218 13.19 -10.58 6.97
N ASN A 219 14.20 -11.34 6.54
CA ASN A 219 14.32 -12.77 6.79
C ASN A 219 15.61 -13.02 7.58
N GLY A 220 15.50 -13.17 8.90
CA GLY A 220 16.63 -12.98 9.79
C GLY A 220 17.15 -11.54 9.66
N ASP A 221 18.45 -11.36 9.36
CA ASP A 221 19.08 -10.06 9.13
C ASP A 221 19.14 -9.66 7.65
N THR A 222 18.53 -10.45 6.77
CA THR A 222 18.57 -10.21 5.33
C THR A 222 17.35 -9.41 4.88
N ALA A 223 17.58 -8.31 4.17
CA ALA A 223 16.54 -7.53 3.51
C ALA A 223 15.97 -8.29 2.31
N VAL A 224 14.64 -8.43 2.24
CA VAL A 224 13.94 -9.19 1.19
C VAL A 224 12.69 -8.45 0.73
N VAL A 225 12.29 -8.66 -0.52
CA VAL A 225 11.06 -8.11 -1.10
C VAL A 225 10.07 -9.26 -1.33
N LYS A 226 9.47 -9.78 -0.26
CA LYS A 226 8.65 -10.99 -0.26
C LYS A 226 7.34 -10.80 0.48
N TYR A 227 6.37 -11.66 0.15
CA TYR A 227 5.11 -11.76 0.85
C TYR A 227 5.28 -12.24 2.30
N ASN A 228 4.45 -11.69 3.19
CA ASN A 228 4.31 -12.10 4.59
C ASN A 228 5.63 -12.09 5.39
N GLN A 229 6.44 -11.08 5.19
CA GLN A 229 7.63 -10.83 6.00
C GLN A 229 7.35 -9.72 7.02
N THR A 230 7.97 -9.79 8.17
CA THR A 230 8.01 -8.64 9.09
C THR A 230 8.72 -7.48 8.37
N PRO A 231 8.13 -6.28 8.26
CA PRO A 231 8.80 -5.14 7.65
C PRO A 231 10.17 -4.86 8.28
N TYR A 232 11.13 -4.49 7.45
CA TYR A 232 12.47 -4.12 7.92
C TYR A 232 12.44 -2.63 8.32
N ALA A 233 11.81 -2.39 9.45
CA ALA A 233 11.58 -1.06 10.00
C ALA A 233 12.40 -0.81 11.27
N SER A 234 12.23 0.38 11.84
CA SER A 234 12.97 0.84 13.04
C SER A 234 14.48 0.86 12.81
N ILE A 235 14.88 1.35 11.65
CA ILE A 235 16.28 1.50 11.21
C ILE A 235 16.54 2.94 10.80
N THR A 236 17.80 3.35 10.74
CA THR A 236 18.17 4.68 10.24
C THR A 236 18.04 4.76 8.72
N TRP A 237 17.88 5.98 8.20
CA TRP A 237 17.89 6.22 6.76
C TRP A 237 19.13 5.66 6.08
N SER A 238 20.32 5.86 6.65
CA SER A 238 21.58 5.35 6.09
C SER A 238 21.65 3.83 6.07
N THR A 239 21.03 3.17 7.06
CA THR A 239 20.89 1.71 7.05
C THR A 239 19.95 1.25 5.94
N ALA A 240 18.78 1.89 5.79
CA ALA A 240 17.83 1.61 4.70
C ALA A 240 18.48 1.80 3.33
N TYR A 241 19.19 2.93 3.13
CA TYR A 241 19.94 3.26 1.91
C TYR A 241 20.99 2.20 1.57
N GLY A 242 21.76 1.78 2.58
CA GLY A 242 22.78 0.74 2.41
C GLY A 242 22.22 -0.65 2.13
N LEU A 243 21.10 -1.02 2.77
CA LEU A 243 20.43 -2.29 2.55
C LEU A 243 19.78 -2.36 1.15
N ALA A 244 19.07 -1.32 0.74
CA ALA A 244 18.38 -1.28 -0.56
C ALA A 244 19.37 -1.53 -1.73
N LYS A 245 20.58 -0.99 -1.66
CA LYS A 245 21.64 -1.19 -2.66
C LYS A 245 22.19 -2.61 -2.72
N LYS A 246 21.93 -3.43 -1.70
CA LYS A 246 22.48 -4.79 -1.56
C LYS A 246 21.46 -5.90 -1.83
N ILE A 247 20.16 -5.60 -1.93
CA ILE A 247 19.12 -6.63 -2.12
C ILE A 247 19.37 -7.38 -3.43
N ILE A 248 19.66 -6.66 -4.50
CA ILE A 248 19.96 -7.26 -5.80
C ILE A 248 21.32 -6.74 -6.30
N THR A 249 22.23 -7.68 -6.47
CA THR A 249 23.55 -7.43 -7.09
C THR A 249 23.69 -8.34 -8.29
N ASN A 250 23.45 -7.81 -9.50
CA ASN A 250 23.70 -8.57 -10.71
C ASN A 250 24.28 -7.67 -11.83
N SER A 251 24.72 -8.28 -12.93
CA SER A 251 25.38 -7.57 -14.03
C SER A 251 24.42 -6.72 -14.86
N GLU A 252 23.12 -7.02 -14.86
CA GLU A 252 22.11 -6.40 -15.73
C GLU A 252 21.18 -5.45 -15.00
N ALA A 253 21.19 -5.44 -13.66
CA ALA A 253 20.33 -4.59 -12.86
C ALA A 253 20.99 -4.17 -11.55
N THR A 254 20.52 -3.05 -11.00
CA THR A 254 20.96 -2.54 -9.69
C THR A 254 19.72 -2.18 -8.86
N SER A 255 19.68 -2.62 -7.60
CA SER A 255 18.67 -2.16 -6.67
C SER A 255 19.10 -0.87 -5.97
N TYR A 256 18.11 -0.02 -5.68
CA TYR A 256 18.28 1.26 -5.01
C TYR A 256 17.19 1.46 -3.94
N LEU A 257 17.43 2.37 -3.01
CA LEU A 257 16.36 2.96 -2.21
C LEU A 257 15.42 3.72 -3.16
N CYS A 258 14.11 3.58 -2.96
CA CYS A 258 13.12 4.23 -3.81
C CYS A 258 13.33 5.75 -3.82
N SER A 259 13.45 6.34 -5.01
CA SER A 259 13.52 7.80 -5.17
C SER A 259 12.13 8.43 -5.20
N SER A 260 12.04 9.74 -4.96
CA SER A 260 10.76 10.47 -5.12
C SER A 260 10.23 10.36 -6.55
N TYR A 261 11.11 10.32 -7.55
CA TYR A 261 10.76 10.08 -8.95
C TYR A 261 10.09 8.72 -9.15
N ALA A 262 10.69 7.67 -8.61
CA ALA A 262 10.15 6.32 -8.72
C ALA A 262 8.85 6.18 -7.92
N TRP A 263 8.79 6.76 -6.72
CA TRP A 263 7.58 6.73 -5.89
C TRP A 263 6.38 7.37 -6.60
N ASP A 264 6.52 8.63 -6.99
CA ASP A 264 5.43 9.39 -7.60
C ASP A 264 4.99 8.78 -8.95
N THR A 265 5.95 8.27 -9.73
CA THR A 265 5.63 7.55 -10.97
C THR A 265 4.85 6.27 -10.70
N ALA A 266 5.16 5.50 -9.66
CA ALA A 266 4.42 4.29 -9.29
C ALA A 266 3.00 4.61 -8.80
N VAL A 267 2.83 5.65 -7.99
CA VAL A 267 1.50 6.09 -7.53
C VAL A 267 0.65 6.57 -8.72
N ASN A 268 1.23 7.35 -9.63
CA ASN A 268 0.56 7.74 -10.88
C ASN A 268 0.19 6.53 -11.76
N PHE A 269 1.07 5.53 -11.84
CA PHE A 269 0.77 4.28 -12.56
C PHE A 269 -0.43 3.56 -11.96
N ILE A 270 -0.51 3.44 -10.64
CA ILE A 270 -1.64 2.85 -9.91
C ILE A 270 -2.92 3.63 -10.21
N GLN A 271 -2.93 4.95 -10.08
CA GLN A 271 -4.11 5.77 -10.34
C GLN A 271 -4.59 5.68 -11.79
N ASN A 272 -3.68 5.58 -12.75
CA ASN A 272 -4.02 5.50 -14.16
C ASN A 272 -4.59 4.12 -14.57
N ASN A 273 -4.15 3.04 -13.92
CA ASN A 273 -4.39 1.67 -14.37
C ASN A 273 -5.23 0.82 -13.38
N SER A 274 -5.72 1.39 -12.29
CA SER A 274 -6.59 0.68 -11.34
C SER A 274 -7.83 1.48 -10.99
N THR A 275 -8.67 0.95 -10.12
CA THR A 275 -9.84 1.66 -9.55
C THR A 275 -9.44 2.71 -8.51
N ALA A 276 -8.20 2.71 -8.05
CA ALA A 276 -7.69 3.61 -7.01
C ALA A 276 -7.30 5.00 -7.57
N LYS A 277 -8.26 5.73 -8.14
CA LYS A 277 -8.04 7.00 -8.87
C LYS A 277 -7.54 8.16 -7.99
N ASN A 278 -7.84 8.13 -6.71
CA ASN A 278 -7.45 9.13 -5.71
C ASN A 278 -6.46 8.58 -4.67
N TYR A 279 -5.74 7.52 -4.98
CA TYR A 279 -4.86 6.82 -4.05
C TYR A 279 -3.73 7.71 -3.49
N ALA A 280 -3.30 8.71 -4.25
CA ALA A 280 -2.31 9.69 -3.81
C ALA A 280 -2.83 10.64 -2.71
N THR A 281 -4.15 10.88 -2.63
CA THR A 281 -4.72 11.96 -1.81
C THR A 281 -5.82 11.49 -0.85
N SER A 282 -6.16 10.21 -0.85
CA SER A 282 -7.20 9.65 0.02
C SER A 282 -6.86 8.23 0.45
N ILE A 283 -7.30 7.89 1.65
CA ILE A 283 -7.31 6.51 2.18
C ILE A 283 -8.69 5.87 2.09
N GLU A 284 -9.72 6.63 1.71
CA GLU A 284 -11.10 6.16 1.71
C GLU A 284 -11.37 5.16 0.59
N GLY A 285 -12.04 4.07 0.95
CA GLY A 285 -12.42 3.02 0.00
C GLY A 285 -11.31 2.00 -0.29
N PHE A 286 -10.16 2.10 0.35
CA PHE A 286 -9.05 1.16 0.19
C PHE A 286 -8.89 0.28 1.43
N ASN A 287 -8.59 -1.01 1.24
CA ASN A 287 -8.24 -1.91 2.34
C ASN A 287 -6.72 -1.84 2.57
N GLY A 288 -6.27 -0.74 3.17
CA GLY A 288 -4.89 -0.49 3.56
C GLY A 288 -4.71 -0.53 5.08
N ASN A 289 -3.47 -0.63 5.54
CA ASN A 289 -3.16 -0.64 6.95
C ASN A 289 -3.06 0.79 7.52
N TRP A 290 -4.20 1.44 7.65
CA TRP A 290 -4.35 2.75 8.31
C TRP A 290 -5.10 2.61 9.63
N ASN A 291 -4.76 3.43 10.62
CA ASN A 291 -5.39 3.38 11.95
C ASN A 291 -6.92 3.43 11.93
N PRO A 292 -7.59 4.37 11.20
CA PRO A 292 -9.04 4.43 11.23
C PRO A 292 -9.74 3.24 10.58
N GLN A 293 -9.02 2.37 9.89
CA GLN A 293 -9.60 1.27 9.12
C GLN A 293 -9.27 -0.10 9.72
N ALA A 294 -10.23 -1.02 9.62
CA ALA A 294 -9.96 -2.44 9.84
C ALA A 294 -9.31 -3.04 8.59
N VAL A 295 -8.26 -3.82 8.75
CA VAL A 295 -7.68 -4.61 7.66
C VAL A 295 -8.29 -5.99 7.64
N LYS A 296 -8.71 -6.44 6.46
CA LYS A 296 -9.29 -7.76 6.24
C LYS A 296 -8.39 -8.61 5.34
N ASP A 297 -8.30 -9.89 5.65
CA ASP A 297 -7.68 -10.87 4.75
C ASP A 297 -8.59 -11.15 3.52
N PRO A 298 -8.08 -11.86 2.50
CA PRO A 298 -8.89 -12.23 1.32
C PRO A 298 -10.14 -13.06 1.63
N SER A 299 -10.22 -13.67 2.81
CA SER A 299 -11.39 -14.42 3.28
C SER A 299 -12.41 -13.54 3.99
N GLY A 300 -12.10 -12.24 4.19
CA GLY A 300 -12.94 -11.27 4.87
C GLY A 300 -12.78 -11.25 6.40
N ASN A 301 -11.84 -12.02 6.97
CA ASN A 301 -11.58 -11.97 8.41
C ASN A 301 -10.79 -10.70 8.76
N VAL A 302 -11.17 -10.05 9.85
CA VAL A 302 -10.45 -8.89 10.38
C VAL A 302 -9.12 -9.36 10.97
N ILE A 303 -8.00 -8.94 10.37
CA ILE A 303 -6.63 -9.21 10.84
C ILE A 303 -6.05 -8.02 11.63
N LYS A 304 -6.61 -6.83 11.48
CA LYS A 304 -6.35 -5.65 12.31
C LYS A 304 -7.65 -4.89 12.55
N PRO A 305 -8.09 -4.67 13.80
CA PRO A 305 -9.26 -3.85 14.10
C PRO A 305 -9.07 -2.38 13.70
N ALA A 306 -10.17 -1.70 13.40
CA ALA A 306 -10.18 -0.25 13.26
C ALA A 306 -9.79 0.44 14.58
N GLY A 307 -9.17 1.59 14.49
CA GLY A 307 -8.72 2.36 15.66
C GLY A 307 -7.47 1.79 16.35
N THR A 308 -6.75 0.88 15.70
CA THR A 308 -5.49 0.33 16.23
C THR A 308 -4.33 0.64 15.30
N SER A 309 -3.18 1.05 15.88
CA SER A 309 -1.91 1.16 15.17
C SER A 309 -1.14 -0.14 15.36
N GLN A 310 -1.08 -0.95 14.33
CA GLN A 310 -0.37 -2.23 14.32
C GLN A 310 0.31 -2.41 12.98
N GLN A 311 1.63 -2.60 13.00
CA GLN A 311 2.40 -3.02 11.85
C GLN A 311 1.95 -4.42 11.42
N LEU A 312 1.68 -4.61 10.15
CA LEU A 312 1.37 -5.90 9.55
C LEU A 312 2.55 -6.40 8.73
N ASN A 313 2.61 -7.72 8.54
CA ASN A 313 3.55 -8.30 7.60
C ASN A 313 3.26 -7.81 6.16
N THR A 314 4.28 -7.75 5.34
CA THR A 314 4.23 -7.25 3.95
C THR A 314 3.18 -7.98 3.11
N GLY A 315 2.36 -7.23 2.37
CA GLY A 315 1.42 -7.78 1.38
C GLY A 315 0.13 -8.36 1.96
N LEU A 316 -0.25 -8.00 3.19
CA LEU A 316 -1.52 -8.44 3.80
C LEU A 316 -2.71 -7.51 3.51
N THR A 317 -2.49 -6.42 2.80
CA THR A 317 -3.52 -5.45 2.40
C THR A 317 -4.00 -5.69 0.96
N THR A 318 -4.69 -4.70 0.36
CA THR A 318 -5.08 -4.78 -1.05
C THR A 318 -3.94 -4.34 -1.96
N GLN A 319 -3.70 -5.11 -3.02
CA GLN A 319 -2.77 -4.73 -4.08
C GLN A 319 -3.45 -3.85 -5.14
N PHE A 320 -2.72 -2.87 -5.66
CA PHE A 320 -3.09 -2.12 -6.85
C PHE A 320 -1.99 -2.27 -7.90
N CYS A 321 -2.35 -2.66 -9.12
CA CYS A 321 -1.37 -2.95 -10.18
C CYS A 321 -0.25 -3.89 -9.72
N ASN A 322 -0.58 -4.90 -8.93
CA ASN A 322 0.35 -5.85 -8.32
C ASN A 322 1.33 -5.26 -7.30
N ILE A 323 1.13 -4.03 -6.82
CA ILE A 323 1.93 -3.37 -5.79
C ILE A 323 1.10 -3.29 -4.52
N PHE A 324 1.71 -3.56 -3.36
CA PHE A 324 1.10 -3.46 -2.04
C PHE A 324 1.67 -2.28 -1.27
N ASP A 325 0.90 -1.77 -0.34
CA ASP A 325 1.33 -0.89 0.75
C ASP A 325 2.13 0.36 0.30
N MET A 326 1.77 0.98 -0.85
CA MET A 326 2.30 2.31 -1.19
C MET A 326 1.73 3.42 -0.29
N GLY A 327 0.69 3.11 0.47
CA GLY A 327 0.11 3.97 1.49
C GLY A 327 -0.32 3.13 2.68
N GLY A 328 0.04 3.57 3.89
CA GLY A 328 -0.19 2.85 5.13
C GLY A 328 0.85 1.77 5.41
N ASN A 329 0.74 1.10 6.53
CA ASN A 329 1.61 0.10 7.12
C ASN A 329 2.94 0.70 7.63
N GLU A 330 3.86 1.09 6.76
CA GLU A 330 5.12 1.76 7.09
C GLU A 330 5.18 3.14 6.42
N ALA A 331 5.78 4.10 7.10
CA ALA A 331 6.33 5.27 6.44
C ALA A 331 7.66 4.87 5.79
N GLU A 332 7.81 5.13 4.50
CA GLU A 332 8.94 4.60 3.76
C GLU A 332 10.00 5.67 3.49
N PHE A 333 11.22 5.43 3.95
CA PHE A 333 12.39 6.22 3.56
C PHE A 333 12.55 6.24 2.05
N THR A 334 12.86 7.42 1.54
CA THR A 334 13.23 7.64 0.13
C THR A 334 14.58 8.34 0.03
N THR A 335 15.04 8.59 -1.20
CA THR A 335 16.22 9.45 -1.43
C THR A 335 15.88 10.93 -1.38
N GLU A 336 14.62 11.30 -1.16
CA GLU A 336 14.21 12.70 -1.03
C GLU A 336 14.73 13.26 0.28
N LEU A 337 15.52 14.31 0.20
CA LEU A 337 16.11 15.00 1.33
C LEU A 337 15.78 16.50 1.28
N ASN A 338 15.66 17.10 2.45
CA ASN A 338 15.50 18.55 2.63
C ASN A 338 16.64 19.13 3.50
N PRO A 339 17.91 19.10 3.03
CA PRO A 339 19.05 19.52 3.82
C PRO A 339 18.97 20.99 4.23
N GLY A 340 19.54 21.29 5.41
CA GLY A 340 19.58 22.65 5.99
C GLY A 340 18.33 22.99 6.79
N THR A 341 17.44 22.01 7.03
CA THR A 341 16.32 22.09 7.96
C THR A 341 16.58 21.17 9.17
N SER A 342 15.74 21.26 10.20
CA SER A 342 15.77 20.30 11.32
C SER A 342 15.18 18.93 10.94
N GLU A 343 14.54 18.83 9.77
CA GLU A 343 13.78 17.68 9.28
C GLU A 343 14.27 17.34 7.88
N THR A 344 15.39 16.62 7.84
CA THR A 344 16.16 16.45 6.61
C THR A 344 15.65 15.31 5.73
N VAL A 345 15.13 14.23 6.33
CA VAL A 345 14.69 13.04 5.58
C VAL A 345 13.21 13.13 5.28
N VAL A 346 12.82 12.81 4.05
CA VAL A 346 11.41 12.75 3.64
C VAL A 346 10.96 11.30 3.57
N LEU A 347 9.96 10.97 4.40
CA LEU A 347 9.21 9.72 4.39
C LEU A 347 8.01 9.82 3.45
N ARG A 348 7.60 8.69 2.87
CA ARG A 348 6.47 8.62 1.94
C ARG A 348 5.44 7.59 2.38
N GLY A 349 4.18 7.78 1.93
CA GLY A 349 3.10 6.81 2.07
C GLY A 349 2.44 6.75 3.45
N GLY A 350 3.02 7.39 4.46
CA GLY A 350 2.53 7.37 5.84
C GLY A 350 2.60 6.00 6.51
N TYR A 351 2.87 5.99 7.80
CA TYR A 351 2.80 4.75 8.59
C TYR A 351 1.32 4.34 8.82
N SER A 352 1.05 3.40 9.69
CA SER A 352 -0.31 2.97 10.05
C SER A 352 -1.24 4.09 10.61
N GLY A 353 -0.90 5.36 10.42
CA GLY A 353 -1.70 6.56 10.72
C GLY A 353 -2.87 6.76 9.77
N SER A 354 -2.94 7.89 9.08
CA SER A 354 -4.05 8.25 8.19
C SER A 354 -3.63 8.81 6.83
N ASP A 355 -2.36 8.68 6.46
CA ASP A 355 -1.84 9.36 5.28
C ASP A 355 -1.91 8.52 4.02
N PRO A 356 -2.32 9.12 2.89
CA PRO A 356 -2.41 8.44 1.63
C PRO A 356 -1.04 8.21 0.98
N ALA A 357 -1.00 7.44 -0.11
CA ALA A 357 0.23 7.07 -0.81
C ALA A 357 1.06 8.27 -1.31
N GLY A 358 0.45 9.42 -1.54
CA GLY A 358 1.13 10.66 -1.91
C GLY A 358 1.72 11.44 -0.74
N GLY A 359 1.42 11.06 0.50
CA GLY A 359 1.91 11.75 1.71
C GLY A 359 3.42 11.94 1.71
N ARG A 360 3.86 13.07 2.27
CA ARG A 360 5.24 13.42 2.55
C ARG A 360 5.36 13.84 4.01
N TRP A 361 6.31 13.28 4.70
CA TRP A 361 6.61 13.56 6.10
C TRP A 361 8.08 13.84 6.24
N ASP A 362 8.40 14.78 7.09
CA ASP A 362 9.78 15.00 7.47
C ASP A 362 10.11 14.17 8.71
N ASP A 363 11.21 13.44 8.65
CA ASP A 363 11.76 12.73 9.79
C ASP A 363 13.15 13.26 10.08
N GLY A 364 13.25 14.17 11.01
CA GLY A 364 14.48 14.76 11.55
C GLY A 364 15.75 14.47 10.73
N SER A 365 16.79 13.97 11.40
CA SER A 365 18.06 13.61 10.77
C SER A 365 18.14 12.12 10.35
N GLY A 366 17.00 11.48 10.04
CA GLY A 366 16.96 10.09 9.59
C GLY A 366 17.31 9.07 10.67
N VAL A 367 16.90 9.34 11.91
CA VAL A 367 17.02 8.42 13.04
C VAL A 367 16.04 7.24 12.89
N ALA A 368 16.27 6.19 13.66
CA ALA A 368 15.41 5.02 13.68
C ALA A 368 14.14 5.30 14.49
N ASN A 369 12.97 5.34 13.85
CA ASN A 369 11.68 5.41 14.51
C ASN A 369 10.87 4.15 14.27
N VAL A 370 9.93 3.88 15.17
CA VAL A 370 8.99 2.76 15.01
C VAL A 370 8.03 3.10 13.84
N GLY A 371 7.95 2.19 12.88
CA GLY A 371 7.08 2.39 11.71
C GLY A 371 7.78 3.01 10.49
N ASP A 372 9.09 3.30 10.58
CA ASP A 372 9.88 3.76 9.45
C ASP A 372 10.57 2.58 8.78
N GLY A 373 10.06 2.24 7.61
CA GLY A 373 10.57 1.20 6.74
C GLY A 373 11.15 1.77 5.44
N PHE A 374 11.22 0.96 4.40
CA PHE A 374 11.68 1.41 3.09
C PHE A 374 11.25 0.48 1.96
N ARG A 375 11.30 0.97 0.74
CA ARG A 375 11.03 0.19 -0.47
C ARG A 375 12.23 0.23 -1.40
N ALA A 376 12.50 -0.92 -2.04
CA ALA A 376 13.55 -1.02 -3.03
C ALA A 376 12.99 -0.86 -4.45
N THR A 377 13.79 -0.26 -5.32
CA THR A 377 13.58 -0.22 -6.77
C THR A 377 14.68 -1.01 -7.48
N LEU A 378 14.45 -1.38 -8.75
CA LEU A 378 15.40 -2.12 -9.55
C LEU A 378 15.47 -1.48 -10.95
N PHE A 379 16.65 -1.02 -11.33
CA PHE A 379 16.92 -0.39 -12.61
C PHE A 379 17.87 -1.23 -13.47
N LEU A 380 17.57 -1.31 -14.76
CA LEU A 380 18.37 -2.03 -15.73
C LEU A 380 19.63 -1.22 -16.11
N LYS A 381 20.74 -1.91 -16.36
CA LYS A 381 22.02 -1.32 -16.74
C LYS A 381 22.20 -1.19 -18.25
#